data_87242291030a34dcfa3677b0684b6bcb
#
_entry.id   87242291030a34dcfa3677b0684b6bcb
#
_cell.length_a   1.000
_cell.length_b   1.000
_cell.length_c   1.000
_cell.angle_alpha   90.00
_cell.angle_beta   90.00
_cell.angle_gamma   90.00
#
_symmetry.space_group_name_H-M   'P 1'
#
loop_
_entity.id
_entity.type
_entity.pdbx_description
1 polymer ?
#
loop_
_entity_poly.entity_id
_entity_poly.type
_entity_poly.pdbx_seq_one_letter_code
_entity_poly.pdbx_strand_id
1 'polypeptide(L)'
;MRGADKLVQELSLSNEFYDHLYRALGFDDKTGVTDGQGPLATAPLNQFATIVANVVFQHGISWDSACGLTDQLMVSEMTAGPRPEELIPRGDIKKSLSRLYDAGFTLTVATTDNRLATQSALDALRIDHLFSDIRCGDDVGPVKPDVAVLESIATGQRCRIDQIVMVGDTVSDLMMAKNAGAKCCV
;
A
#
# COMPACT_ATOMS: atom_id res chain seq x y z
N MET A 1 -10.08 11.25 -0.80
CA MET A 1 -9.78 10.21 -1.84
C MET A 1 -10.12 10.75 -3.23
N ARG A 2 -9.12 11.30 -3.95
CA ARG A 2 -9.30 11.96 -5.27
C ARG A 2 -10.07 11.13 -6.31
N GLY A 3 -9.82 9.84 -6.37
CA GLY A 3 -10.51 8.96 -7.31
C GLY A 3 -12.00 8.81 -7.01
N ALA A 4 -12.39 8.76 -5.73
CA ALA A 4 -13.79 8.73 -5.33
C ALA A 4 -14.52 10.03 -5.71
N ASP A 5 -13.86 11.19 -5.54
CA ASP A 5 -14.42 12.48 -5.93
C ASP A 5 -14.67 12.54 -7.44
N LYS A 6 -13.73 12.00 -8.24
CA LYS A 6 -13.90 11.91 -9.70
C LYS A 6 -15.05 10.99 -10.09
N LEU A 7 -15.21 9.83 -9.45
CA LEU A 7 -16.34 8.93 -9.68
C LEU A 7 -17.67 9.61 -9.36
N VAL A 8 -17.75 10.29 -8.22
CA VAL A 8 -18.97 11.02 -7.82
C VAL A 8 -19.32 12.12 -8.82
N GLN A 9 -18.35 12.88 -9.30
CA GLN A 9 -18.56 13.94 -10.28
C GLN A 9 -18.97 13.38 -11.65
N GLU A 10 -18.27 12.37 -12.15
CA GLU A 10 -18.53 11.77 -13.47
C GLU A 10 -19.90 11.09 -13.54
N LEU A 11 -20.26 10.39 -12.47
CA LEU A 11 -21.50 9.59 -12.41
C LEU A 11 -22.66 10.31 -11.73
N SER A 12 -22.46 11.55 -11.25
CA SER A 12 -23.45 12.32 -10.48
C SER A 12 -24.03 11.53 -9.30
N LEU A 13 -23.16 10.79 -8.59
CA LEU A 13 -23.54 9.96 -7.45
C LEU A 13 -23.90 10.82 -6.23
N SER A 14 -24.78 10.29 -5.37
CA SER A 14 -25.12 10.94 -4.11
C SER A 14 -24.00 10.80 -3.06
N ASN A 15 -24.10 11.58 -1.99
CA ASN A 15 -23.17 11.45 -0.85
C ASN A 15 -23.21 10.05 -0.17
N GLU A 16 -24.31 9.32 -0.34
CA GLU A 16 -24.46 7.94 0.13
C GLU A 16 -23.42 6.99 -0.49
N PHE A 17 -22.92 7.32 -1.68
CA PHE A 17 -21.83 6.58 -2.32
C PHE A 17 -20.56 6.55 -1.44
N TYR A 18 -20.19 7.69 -0.84
CA TYR A 18 -19.02 7.75 0.03
C TYR A 18 -19.20 6.85 1.25
N ASP A 19 -20.38 6.86 1.88
CA ASP A 19 -20.66 6.00 3.06
C ASP A 19 -20.55 4.51 2.69
N HIS A 20 -21.07 4.12 1.52
CA HIS A 20 -20.96 2.75 1.04
C HIS A 20 -19.52 2.37 0.70
N LEU A 21 -18.80 3.26 0.01
CA LEU A 21 -17.41 3.05 -0.38
C LEU A 21 -16.50 2.92 0.84
N TYR A 22 -16.62 3.85 1.79
CA TYR A 22 -15.78 3.84 2.99
C TYR A 22 -16.02 2.59 3.83
N ARG A 23 -17.28 2.21 4.01
CA ARG A 23 -17.65 0.97 4.71
C ARG A 23 -17.10 -0.26 3.99
N ALA A 24 -17.22 -0.34 2.67
CA ALA A 24 -16.71 -1.46 1.88
C ALA A 24 -15.19 -1.59 1.96
N LEU A 25 -14.49 -0.46 2.12
CA LEU A 25 -13.03 -0.40 2.22
C LEU A 25 -12.51 -0.54 3.66
N GLY A 26 -13.37 -0.51 4.67
CA GLY A 26 -12.96 -0.55 6.07
C GLY A 26 -12.39 0.77 6.56
N PHE A 27 -12.94 1.90 6.08
CA PHE A 27 -12.56 3.24 6.51
C PHE A 27 -13.72 3.93 7.23
N ASP A 28 -13.46 4.52 8.39
CA ASP A 28 -14.40 5.34 9.13
C ASP A 28 -14.06 6.82 8.89
N ASP A 29 -14.88 7.51 8.12
CA ASP A 29 -14.70 8.91 7.74
C ASP A 29 -14.88 9.89 8.91
N LYS A 30 -15.63 9.49 9.96
CA LYS A 30 -15.88 10.31 11.14
C LYS A 30 -14.68 10.37 12.08
N THR A 31 -13.98 9.26 12.21
CA THR A 31 -12.80 9.15 13.07
C THR A 31 -11.48 9.24 12.29
N GLY A 32 -11.52 9.09 10.97
CA GLY A 32 -10.34 9.00 10.11
C GLY A 32 -9.54 7.70 10.30
N VAL A 33 -10.16 6.70 10.93
CA VAL A 33 -9.50 5.41 11.24
C VAL A 33 -9.74 4.41 10.12
N THR A 34 -8.67 3.75 9.70
CA THR A 34 -8.72 2.60 8.79
C THR A 34 -8.68 1.31 9.61
N ASP A 35 -9.56 0.36 9.31
CA ASP A 35 -9.45 -1.00 9.83
C ASP A 35 -8.19 -1.66 9.29
N GLY A 36 -7.24 -1.99 10.18
CA GLY A 36 -5.97 -2.60 9.79
C GLY A 36 -6.08 -4.01 9.19
N GLN A 37 -7.27 -4.63 9.24
CA GLN A 37 -7.59 -5.89 8.57
C GLN A 37 -8.55 -5.69 7.38
N GLY A 38 -9.00 -4.46 7.16
CA GLY A 38 -9.92 -4.11 6.08
C GLY A 38 -9.23 -4.03 4.71
N PRO A 39 -10.05 -4.01 3.63
CA PRO A 39 -9.53 -3.98 2.27
C PRO A 39 -8.62 -2.79 1.96
N LEU A 40 -8.88 -1.62 2.54
CA LEU A 40 -8.04 -0.44 2.30
C LEU A 40 -6.60 -0.65 2.80
N ALA A 41 -6.42 -1.45 3.87
CA ALA A 41 -5.11 -1.72 4.47
C ALA A 41 -4.41 -2.96 3.88
N THR A 42 -5.17 -3.93 3.35
CA THR A 42 -4.63 -5.27 3.06
C THR A 42 -4.84 -5.75 1.63
N ALA A 43 -5.83 -5.20 0.90
CA ALA A 43 -6.18 -5.71 -0.43
C ALA A 43 -5.16 -5.28 -1.50
N PRO A 44 -4.69 -6.21 -2.33
CA PRO A 44 -3.98 -5.86 -3.56
C PRO A 44 -4.84 -4.98 -4.47
N LEU A 45 -4.19 -4.18 -5.32
CA LEU A 45 -4.87 -3.18 -6.16
C LEU A 45 -6.02 -3.75 -7.01
N ASN A 46 -5.87 -4.97 -7.54
CA ASN A 46 -6.92 -5.64 -8.33
C ASN A 46 -8.16 -5.99 -7.49
N GLN A 47 -7.96 -6.44 -6.25
CA GLN A 47 -9.07 -6.70 -5.32
C GLN A 47 -9.74 -5.41 -4.87
N PHE A 48 -8.94 -4.39 -4.57
CA PHE A 48 -9.43 -3.05 -4.27
C PHE A 48 -10.31 -2.52 -5.42
N ALA A 49 -9.83 -2.60 -6.67
CA ALA A 49 -10.58 -2.19 -7.86
C ALA A 49 -11.93 -2.92 -7.97
N THR A 50 -11.94 -4.24 -7.71
CA THR A 50 -13.17 -5.05 -7.75
C THR A 50 -14.18 -4.59 -6.68
N ILE A 51 -13.72 -4.28 -5.47
CA ILE A 51 -14.58 -3.78 -4.38
C ILE A 51 -15.21 -2.44 -4.78
N VAL A 52 -14.40 -1.52 -5.29
CA VAL A 52 -14.88 -0.20 -5.74
C VAL A 52 -15.89 -0.33 -6.88
N ALA A 53 -15.57 -1.14 -7.91
CA ALA A 53 -16.46 -1.40 -9.03
C ALA A 53 -17.80 -1.99 -8.57
N ASN A 54 -17.78 -2.89 -7.57
CA ASN A 54 -19.02 -3.43 -7.00
C ASN A 54 -19.85 -2.35 -6.29
N VAL A 55 -19.24 -1.43 -5.57
CA VAL A 55 -19.96 -0.31 -4.96
C VAL A 55 -20.58 0.58 -6.04
N VAL A 56 -19.83 0.92 -7.10
CA VAL A 56 -20.35 1.69 -8.26
C VAL A 56 -21.52 0.96 -8.91
N PHE A 57 -21.41 -0.36 -9.11
CA PHE A 57 -22.50 -1.19 -9.66
C PHE A 57 -23.76 -1.14 -8.80
N GLN A 58 -23.64 -1.19 -7.47
CA GLN A 58 -24.78 -1.10 -6.54
C GLN A 58 -25.50 0.27 -6.62
N HIS A 59 -24.85 1.29 -7.15
CA HIS A 59 -25.45 2.59 -7.44
C HIS A 59 -26.07 2.70 -8.85
N GLY A 60 -26.35 1.56 -9.51
CA GLY A 60 -27.12 1.49 -10.75
C GLY A 60 -26.31 1.62 -12.03
N ILE A 61 -25.00 1.61 -11.96
CA ILE A 61 -24.10 1.60 -13.13
C ILE A 61 -23.90 0.16 -13.61
N SER A 62 -23.89 -0.08 -14.94
CA SER A 62 -23.63 -1.42 -15.47
C SER A 62 -22.25 -1.92 -15.01
N TRP A 63 -22.11 -3.25 -14.86
CA TRP A 63 -20.86 -3.83 -14.36
C TRP A 63 -19.64 -3.44 -15.23
N ASP A 64 -19.77 -3.55 -16.55
CA ASP A 64 -18.67 -3.20 -17.47
C ASP A 64 -18.27 -1.72 -17.34
N SER A 65 -19.25 -0.82 -17.23
CA SER A 65 -19.00 0.61 -17.03
C SER A 65 -18.38 0.87 -15.65
N ALA A 66 -18.85 0.18 -14.61
CA ALA A 66 -18.32 0.31 -13.25
C ALA A 66 -16.84 -0.12 -13.19
N CYS A 67 -16.47 -1.24 -13.82
CA CYS A 67 -15.08 -1.67 -13.93
C CYS A 67 -14.24 -0.63 -14.69
N GLY A 68 -14.67 -0.24 -15.89
CA GLY A 68 -13.91 0.71 -16.72
C GLY A 68 -13.68 2.06 -16.04
N LEU A 69 -14.70 2.61 -15.40
CA LEU A 69 -14.60 3.89 -14.67
C LEU A 69 -13.76 3.77 -13.41
N THR A 70 -13.86 2.65 -12.70
CA THR A 70 -12.98 2.39 -11.54
C THR A 70 -11.53 2.36 -11.96
N ASP A 71 -11.19 1.64 -13.02
CA ASP A 71 -9.82 1.57 -13.54
C ASP A 71 -9.33 2.95 -13.99
N GLN A 72 -10.15 3.67 -14.74
CA GLN A 72 -9.79 4.98 -15.27
C GLN A 72 -9.62 6.05 -14.19
N LEU A 73 -10.48 6.09 -13.17
CA LEU A 73 -10.57 7.20 -12.23
C LEU A 73 -9.99 6.92 -10.85
N MET A 74 -10.02 5.66 -10.39
CA MET A 74 -9.48 5.29 -9.08
C MET A 74 -8.13 4.59 -9.19
N VAL A 75 -8.03 3.53 -9.98
CA VAL A 75 -6.79 2.75 -10.10
C VAL A 75 -5.66 3.59 -10.66
N SER A 76 -5.94 4.44 -11.67
CA SER A 76 -4.95 5.36 -12.24
C SER A 76 -4.38 6.33 -11.20
N GLU A 77 -5.23 6.88 -10.31
CA GLU A 77 -4.77 7.77 -9.22
C GLU A 77 -3.94 7.03 -8.17
N MET A 78 -4.34 5.82 -7.81
CA MET A 78 -3.58 5.00 -6.86
C MET A 78 -2.25 4.54 -7.45
N THR A 79 -2.24 4.20 -8.73
CA THR A 79 -1.02 3.79 -9.43
C THR A 79 -0.01 4.93 -9.53
N ALA A 80 -0.48 6.15 -9.76
CA ALA A 80 0.40 7.33 -9.80
C ALA A 80 1.04 7.65 -8.44
N GLY A 81 0.43 7.18 -7.36
CA GLY A 81 0.90 7.42 -6.00
C GLY A 81 0.58 8.81 -5.45
N PRO A 82 1.04 9.09 -4.22
CA PRO A 82 0.80 10.37 -3.57
C PRO A 82 1.63 11.48 -4.24
N ARG A 83 1.08 12.68 -4.28
CA ARG A 83 1.85 13.88 -4.63
C ARG A 83 2.75 14.27 -3.45
N PRO A 84 3.90 14.91 -3.69
CA PRO A 84 4.80 15.31 -2.62
C PRO A 84 4.13 16.11 -1.48
N GLU A 85 3.19 16.99 -1.82
CA GLU A 85 2.44 17.82 -0.88
C GLU A 85 1.39 17.04 -0.05
N GLU A 86 1.04 15.83 -0.46
CA GLU A 86 0.10 14.95 0.24
C GLU A 86 0.80 14.03 1.24
N LEU A 87 2.12 13.93 1.16
CA LEU A 87 2.91 13.12 2.07
C LEU A 87 3.05 13.84 3.42
N ILE A 88 2.56 13.20 4.46
CA ILE A 88 2.68 13.68 5.84
C ILE A 88 3.59 12.71 6.62
N PRO A 89 4.91 12.95 6.65
CA PRO A 89 5.84 12.09 7.37
C PRO A 89 5.50 12.03 8.86
N ARG A 90 5.50 10.83 9.42
CA ARG A 90 5.37 10.65 10.88
C ARG A 90 6.77 10.67 11.51
N GLY A 91 7.12 11.83 12.07
CA GLY A 91 8.47 12.05 12.63
C GLY A 91 9.53 12.35 11.56
N ASP A 92 10.79 12.31 11.96
CA ASP A 92 11.94 12.56 11.08
C ASP A 92 12.42 11.24 10.46
N ILE A 93 11.66 10.77 9.44
CA ILE A 93 11.92 9.51 8.75
C ILE A 93 13.32 9.49 8.13
N LYS A 94 13.70 10.57 7.45
CA LYS A 94 15.01 10.66 6.78
C LYS A 94 16.15 10.51 7.78
N LYS A 95 16.10 11.22 8.90
CA LYS A 95 17.12 11.15 9.94
C LYS A 95 17.18 9.74 10.56
N SER A 96 16.02 9.13 10.81
CA SER A 96 15.96 7.79 11.41
C SER A 96 16.57 6.74 10.49
N LEU A 97 16.20 6.75 9.20
CA LEU A 97 16.74 5.80 8.21
C LEU A 97 18.23 6.05 7.93
N SER A 98 18.66 7.33 7.82
CA SER A 98 20.09 7.63 7.65
C SER A 98 20.94 7.12 8.81
N ARG A 99 20.47 7.21 10.05
CA ARG A 99 21.19 6.66 11.22
C ARG A 99 21.34 5.14 11.15
N LEU A 100 20.31 4.42 10.67
CA LEU A 100 20.40 2.98 10.46
C LEU A 100 21.39 2.65 9.35
N TYR A 101 21.31 3.37 8.24
CA TYR A 101 22.23 3.21 7.11
C TYR A 101 23.69 3.46 7.53
N ASP A 102 23.96 4.57 8.22
CA ASP A 102 25.29 4.93 8.72
C ASP A 102 25.82 3.94 9.77
N ALA A 103 24.93 3.27 10.51
CA ALA A 103 25.27 2.19 11.43
C ALA A 103 25.55 0.84 10.72
N GLY A 104 25.50 0.80 9.39
CA GLY A 104 25.82 -0.37 8.59
C GLY A 104 24.66 -1.35 8.37
N PHE A 105 23.42 -0.95 8.67
CA PHE A 105 22.25 -1.76 8.33
C PHE A 105 21.94 -1.65 6.84
N THR A 106 21.65 -2.79 6.21
CA THR A 106 21.09 -2.84 4.86
C THR A 106 19.59 -2.61 4.93
N LEU A 107 19.10 -1.59 4.25
CA LEU A 107 17.68 -1.24 4.23
C LEU A 107 17.02 -1.75 2.97
N THR A 108 15.82 -2.32 3.10
CA THR A 108 15.00 -2.84 2.00
C THR A 108 13.55 -2.45 2.22
N VAL A 109 12.83 -2.08 1.16
CA VAL A 109 11.38 -1.88 1.19
C VAL A 109 10.68 -3.18 0.81
N ALA A 110 9.62 -3.54 1.55
CA ALA A 110 8.66 -4.57 1.18
C ALA A 110 7.24 -4.03 1.40
N THR A 111 6.53 -3.73 0.32
CA THR A 111 5.20 -3.09 0.36
C THR A 111 4.20 -3.86 -0.50
N THR A 112 2.91 -3.68 -0.21
CA THR A 112 1.80 -4.11 -1.08
C THR A 112 1.47 -3.06 -2.13
N ASP A 113 2.01 -1.85 -2.02
CA ASP A 113 1.84 -0.80 -3.00
C ASP A 113 2.53 -1.16 -4.33
N ASN A 114 2.09 -0.52 -5.41
CA ASN A 114 2.75 -0.65 -6.71
C ASN A 114 4.08 0.11 -6.74
N ARG A 115 4.94 -0.30 -7.66
CA ARG A 115 6.31 0.23 -7.80
C ARG A 115 6.33 1.72 -8.09
N LEU A 116 5.45 2.22 -8.96
CA LEU A 116 5.42 3.62 -9.34
C LEU A 116 5.07 4.52 -8.14
N ALA A 117 4.04 4.16 -7.38
CA ALA A 117 3.64 4.88 -6.17
C ALA A 117 4.73 4.84 -5.10
N THR A 118 5.35 3.68 -4.90
CA THR A 118 6.45 3.49 -3.94
C THR A 118 7.63 4.38 -4.31
N GLN A 119 8.09 4.33 -5.56
CA GLN A 119 9.22 5.14 -6.01
C GLN A 119 8.92 6.63 -5.88
N SER A 120 7.73 7.08 -6.30
CA SER A 120 7.30 8.47 -6.16
C SER A 120 7.35 8.96 -4.71
N ALA A 121 6.93 8.12 -3.75
CA ALA A 121 6.99 8.46 -2.33
C ALA A 121 8.43 8.55 -1.80
N LEU A 122 9.29 7.59 -2.16
CA LEU A 122 10.69 7.55 -1.74
C LEU A 122 11.47 8.76 -2.29
N ASP A 123 11.25 9.10 -3.56
CA ASP A 123 11.87 10.26 -4.24
C ASP A 123 11.43 11.58 -3.58
N ALA A 124 10.13 11.73 -3.34
CA ALA A 124 9.58 12.91 -2.69
C ALA A 124 10.13 13.12 -1.27
N LEU A 125 10.35 12.04 -0.53
CA LEU A 125 10.99 12.05 0.79
C LEU A 125 12.52 12.15 0.72
N ARG A 126 13.11 11.98 -0.46
CA ARG A 126 14.56 11.99 -0.72
C ARG A 126 15.30 10.94 0.12
N ILE A 127 14.76 9.72 0.14
CA ILE A 127 15.29 8.56 0.90
C ILE A 127 15.52 7.32 0.04
N ASP A 128 15.21 7.36 -1.25
CA ASP A 128 15.36 6.28 -2.22
C ASP A 128 16.75 5.65 -2.18
N HIS A 129 17.79 6.49 -2.15
CA HIS A 129 19.20 6.10 -2.13
C HIS A 129 19.65 5.32 -0.88
N LEU A 130 18.84 5.29 0.18
CA LEU A 130 19.13 4.55 1.41
C LEU A 130 18.78 3.06 1.29
N PHE A 131 17.96 2.68 0.30
CA PHE A 131 17.47 1.32 0.14
C PHE A 131 18.26 0.56 -0.93
N SER A 132 18.70 -0.63 -0.57
CA SER A 132 19.42 -1.55 -1.47
C SER A 132 18.52 -2.39 -2.36
N ASP A 133 17.25 -2.58 -1.96
CA ASP A 133 16.24 -3.34 -2.71
C ASP A 133 14.84 -2.84 -2.36
N ILE A 134 13.92 -2.93 -3.32
CA ILE A 134 12.52 -2.52 -3.18
C ILE A 134 11.66 -3.61 -3.77
N ARG A 135 10.76 -4.19 -2.96
CA ARG A 135 9.76 -5.20 -3.34
C ARG A 135 8.38 -4.61 -3.23
N CYS A 136 7.66 -4.60 -4.35
CA CYS A 136 6.35 -3.99 -4.51
C CYS A 136 5.28 -5.03 -4.80
N GLY A 137 4.01 -4.67 -4.58
CA GLY A 137 2.88 -5.57 -4.77
C GLY A 137 2.59 -5.95 -6.22
N ASP A 138 3.13 -5.21 -7.18
CA ASP A 138 3.02 -5.46 -8.62
C ASP A 138 4.29 -6.09 -9.24
N ASP A 139 5.30 -6.42 -8.43
CA ASP A 139 6.48 -7.14 -8.92
C ASP A 139 6.11 -8.58 -9.31
N VAL A 140 6.87 -9.15 -10.26
CA VAL A 140 6.73 -10.55 -10.61
C VAL A 140 7.27 -11.42 -9.48
N GLY A 141 6.42 -12.29 -8.93
CA GLY A 141 6.82 -13.21 -7.87
C GLY A 141 5.95 -13.12 -6.61
N PRO A 142 6.49 -13.55 -5.45
CA PRO A 142 5.75 -13.53 -4.20
C PRO A 142 5.52 -12.11 -3.71
N VAL A 143 4.32 -11.87 -3.17
CA VAL A 143 3.93 -10.60 -2.56
C VAL A 143 3.50 -10.83 -1.10
N LYS A 144 3.59 -9.80 -0.27
CA LYS A 144 3.15 -9.87 1.13
C LYS A 144 1.70 -10.38 1.23
N PRO A 145 1.37 -11.27 2.17
CA PRO A 145 2.18 -11.77 3.31
C PRO A 145 2.98 -13.05 3.05
N ASP A 146 3.29 -13.41 1.81
CA ASP A 146 4.05 -14.61 1.50
C ASP A 146 5.47 -14.52 2.08
N VAL A 147 5.89 -15.56 2.81
CA VAL A 147 7.23 -15.66 3.42
C VAL A 147 8.35 -15.61 2.38
N ALA A 148 8.08 -16.05 1.16
CA ALA A 148 9.04 -16.03 0.06
C ALA A 148 9.52 -14.61 -0.29
N VAL A 149 8.80 -13.56 0.10
CA VAL A 149 9.27 -12.18 0.00
C VAL A 149 10.54 -11.99 0.85
N LEU A 150 10.50 -12.37 2.13
CA LEU A 150 11.66 -12.26 3.03
C LEU A 150 12.77 -13.24 2.64
N GLU A 151 12.44 -14.43 2.18
CA GLU A 151 13.43 -15.41 1.69
C GLU A 151 14.18 -14.88 0.47
N SER A 152 13.47 -14.22 -0.45
CA SER A 152 14.08 -13.59 -1.63
C SER A 152 14.99 -12.42 -1.25
N ILE A 153 14.58 -11.60 -0.26
CA ILE A 153 15.39 -10.52 0.29
C ILE A 153 16.64 -11.10 0.96
N ALA A 154 16.50 -12.13 1.83
CA ALA A 154 17.62 -12.79 2.49
C ALA A 154 18.65 -13.31 1.49
N THR A 155 18.17 -13.96 0.42
CA THR A 155 19.00 -14.46 -0.66
C THR A 155 19.74 -13.33 -1.39
N GLY A 156 19.02 -12.29 -1.77
CA GLY A 156 19.57 -11.11 -2.47
C GLY A 156 20.61 -10.37 -1.63
N GLN A 157 20.37 -10.22 -0.33
CA GLN A 157 21.27 -9.55 0.62
C GLN A 157 22.32 -10.48 1.21
N ARG A 158 22.33 -11.77 0.85
CA ARG A 158 23.27 -12.81 1.35
C ARG A 158 23.31 -12.88 2.87
N CYS A 159 22.15 -12.78 3.52
CA CYS A 159 21.99 -12.88 4.96
C CYS A 159 21.03 -14.03 5.33
N ARG A 160 21.01 -14.42 6.61
CA ARG A 160 20.05 -15.40 7.12
C ARG A 160 18.75 -14.68 7.50
N ILE A 161 17.63 -15.40 7.44
CA ILE A 161 16.30 -14.88 7.81
C ILE A 161 16.28 -14.33 9.25
N ASP A 162 16.95 -15.00 10.20
CA ASP A 162 17.02 -14.57 11.59
C ASP A 162 17.83 -13.28 11.83
N GLN A 163 18.52 -12.78 10.80
CA GLN A 163 19.23 -11.51 10.78
C GLN A 163 18.35 -10.37 10.23
N ILE A 164 17.15 -10.69 9.71
CA ILE A 164 16.21 -9.69 9.21
C ILE A 164 15.30 -9.21 10.33
N VAL A 165 15.06 -7.91 10.37
CA VAL A 165 14.04 -7.28 11.20
C VAL A 165 13.01 -6.63 10.26
N MET A 166 11.79 -7.16 10.24
CA MET A 166 10.67 -6.52 9.58
C MET A 166 10.14 -5.38 10.45
N VAL A 167 10.07 -4.18 9.92
CA VAL A 167 9.44 -3.03 10.57
C VAL A 167 8.18 -2.70 9.79
N GLY A 168 7.02 -2.80 10.44
CA GLY A 168 5.75 -2.56 9.77
C GLY A 168 4.59 -2.47 10.77
N ASP A 169 3.50 -1.89 10.35
CA ASP A 169 2.33 -1.57 11.19
C ASP A 169 1.11 -2.45 10.88
N THR A 170 1.23 -3.39 9.93
CA THR A 170 0.12 -4.27 9.55
C THR A 170 0.26 -5.68 10.10
N VAL A 171 -0.88 -6.35 10.27
CA VAL A 171 -0.93 -7.79 10.61
C VAL A 171 -0.18 -8.62 9.56
N SER A 172 -0.23 -8.20 8.30
CA SER A 172 0.49 -8.83 7.18
C SER A 172 2.01 -8.84 7.41
N ASP A 173 2.59 -7.73 7.89
CA ASP A 173 4.01 -7.62 8.21
C ASP A 173 4.42 -8.58 9.34
N LEU A 174 3.62 -8.55 10.42
CA LEU A 174 3.86 -9.40 11.59
C LEU A 174 3.76 -10.89 11.23
N MET A 175 2.74 -11.28 10.48
CA MET A 175 2.53 -12.67 10.07
C MET A 175 3.65 -13.16 9.14
N MET A 176 4.04 -12.34 8.17
CA MET A 176 5.13 -12.66 7.26
C MET A 176 6.44 -12.87 8.02
N ALA A 177 6.82 -11.94 8.90
CA ALA A 177 8.03 -12.05 9.69
C ALA A 177 8.02 -13.29 10.60
N LYS A 178 6.91 -13.51 11.34
CA LYS A 178 6.74 -14.66 12.23
C LYS A 178 6.84 -15.99 11.48
N ASN A 179 6.15 -16.11 10.35
CA ASN A 179 6.12 -17.36 9.58
C ASN A 179 7.45 -17.64 8.88
N ALA A 180 8.21 -16.62 8.50
CA ALA A 180 9.55 -16.76 7.93
C ALA A 180 10.63 -17.01 8.99
N GLY A 181 10.37 -16.79 10.27
CA GLY A 181 11.37 -16.86 11.34
C GLY A 181 12.26 -15.61 11.43
N ALA A 182 11.82 -14.49 10.84
CA ALA A 182 12.47 -13.18 11.00
C ALA A 182 12.00 -12.50 12.29
N LYS A 183 12.73 -11.46 12.71
CA LYS A 183 12.28 -10.57 13.79
C LYS A 183 11.29 -9.56 13.28
N CYS A 184 10.40 -9.08 14.14
CA CYS A 184 9.45 -8.03 13.80
C CYS A 184 9.47 -6.91 14.85
N CYS A 185 9.32 -5.67 14.38
CA CYS A 185 9.10 -4.49 15.19
C CYS A 185 7.85 -3.77 14.63
N VAL A 186 6.89 -3.48 15.50
CA VAL A 186 5.63 -2.77 15.19
C VAL A 186 5.63 -1.41 15.84
#